data_31a10b4e1c4bed50d8afa0381bd026f4
#
_entry.id   31a10b4e1c4bed50d8afa0381bd026f4
#
_cell.length_a   1.000
_cell.length_b   1.000
_cell.length_c   1.000
_cell.angle_alpha   90.00
_cell.angle_beta   90.00
_cell.angle_gamma   90.00
#
_symmetry.space_group_name_H-M   'P 1'
#
loop_
_entity.id
_entity.type
_entity.pdbx_description
1 polymer ?
#
loop_
_entity_poly.entity_id
_entity_poly.type
_entity_poly.pdbx_seq_one_letter_code
_entity_poly.pdbx_strand_id
1 'polypeptide(L)'
;MFWSSAGVTPQYQVAQRRPFGATARLETSVDGIFACGNVLHVHDLVDYVSEEAAKAGENAAKYVLEGRQDKDTDHVVTIKATDGARYTVPSTVNIDRMDDLLTVRFRVGAVYKNSFVSVYLDDERIHHAKKRILAPGEMEQVILQKKKLQGKEDLKTITIKIEAE
;
A
#
# COMPACT_ATOMS: atom_id res chain seq x y z
N MET A 1 -9.73 14.30 -24.47
CA MET A 1 -8.73 15.35 -24.28
C MET A 1 -7.57 14.73 -23.53
N PHE A 2 -6.42 14.62 -24.17
CA PHE A 2 -5.29 13.81 -23.74
C PHE A 2 -4.50 14.48 -22.61
N TRP A 3 -4.39 13.81 -21.46
CA TRP A 3 -3.42 14.14 -20.43
C TRP A 3 -2.17 13.26 -20.61
N SER A 4 -1.40 13.56 -21.64
CA SER A 4 -0.23 12.74 -21.99
C SER A 4 1.11 13.43 -21.77
N SER A 5 1.17 14.58 -21.11
CA SER A 5 2.40 15.36 -21.05
C SER A 5 3.14 15.40 -19.71
N ALA A 6 2.68 14.68 -18.70
CA ALA A 6 3.33 14.66 -17.39
C ALA A 6 3.84 13.26 -16.96
N GLY A 7 3.87 12.27 -17.84
CA GLY A 7 4.36 10.93 -17.48
C GLY A 7 3.47 10.18 -16.47
N VAL A 8 2.27 10.68 -16.18
CA VAL A 8 1.32 10.02 -15.29
C VAL A 8 0.64 8.90 -16.06
N THR A 9 1.05 7.69 -15.80
CA THR A 9 0.43 6.49 -16.38
C THR A 9 -0.91 6.18 -15.70
N PRO A 10 -1.88 5.63 -16.45
CA PRO A 10 -3.16 5.21 -15.87
C PRO A 10 -2.98 4.19 -14.75
N GLN A 11 -3.87 4.25 -13.78
CA GLN A 11 -3.92 3.54 -12.51
C GLN A 11 -3.54 2.04 -12.57
N TYR A 12 -3.98 1.31 -13.59
CA TYR A 12 -3.66 -0.13 -13.74
C TYR A 12 -2.24 -0.41 -14.22
N GLN A 13 -1.53 0.58 -14.78
CA GLN A 13 -0.10 0.47 -15.11
C GLN A 13 0.79 0.84 -13.92
N VAL A 14 0.28 1.60 -12.98
CA VAL A 14 0.94 1.95 -11.72
C VAL A 14 1.21 0.71 -10.89
N ALA A 15 0.31 -0.27 -10.90
CA ALA A 15 0.47 -1.52 -10.17
C ALA A 15 1.50 -2.50 -10.79
N GLN A 16 1.89 -2.31 -12.07
CA GLN A 16 2.76 -3.25 -12.78
C GLN A 16 4.15 -2.71 -13.14
N ARG A 17 4.33 -1.41 -13.17
CA ARG A 17 5.65 -0.78 -13.43
C ARG A 17 5.96 0.20 -12.32
N ARG A 18 7.01 -0.06 -11.58
CA ARG A 18 7.60 0.91 -10.66
C ARG A 18 7.38 2.37 -11.11
N PRO A 19 7.23 3.21 -10.23
CA PRO A 19 6.78 3.30 -8.87
C PRO A 19 5.98 4.56 -8.63
N PHE A 20 4.74 4.55 -8.95
CA PHE A 20 3.86 5.40 -8.18
C PHE A 20 3.32 4.58 -7.00
N GLY A 21 4.19 3.72 -6.47
CA GLY A 21 3.96 3.15 -5.17
C GLY A 21 3.86 4.31 -4.21
N ALA A 22 2.64 4.69 -3.84
CA ALA A 22 2.50 5.62 -2.76
C ALA A 22 3.20 5.02 -1.55
N THR A 23 4.04 5.80 -0.93
CA THR A 23 4.59 5.50 0.39
C THR A 23 3.44 5.42 1.39
N ALA A 24 3.68 4.92 2.57
CA ALA A 24 2.70 4.99 3.67
C ALA A 24 2.19 6.43 3.94
N ARG A 25 2.86 7.45 3.41
CA ARG A 25 2.48 8.86 3.47
C ARG A 25 1.70 9.36 2.27
N LEU A 26 1.39 8.50 1.31
CA LEU A 26 0.71 8.85 0.05
C LEU A 26 1.53 9.77 -0.86
N GLU A 27 2.82 9.92 -0.62
CA GLU A 27 3.74 10.60 -1.51
C GLU A 27 4.11 9.68 -2.67
N THR A 28 4.13 10.22 -3.87
CA THR A 28 4.48 9.48 -5.09
C THR A 28 6.01 9.32 -5.21
N SER A 29 6.46 8.73 -6.32
CA SER A 29 7.90 8.67 -6.64
C SER A 29 8.51 10.05 -6.98
N VAL A 30 7.67 11.07 -7.13
CA VAL A 30 8.10 12.45 -7.36
C VAL A 30 7.93 13.21 -6.06
N ASP A 31 9.02 13.76 -5.57
CA ASP A 31 9.06 14.50 -4.31
C ASP A 31 8.03 15.63 -4.28
N GLY A 32 7.32 15.74 -3.17
CA GLY A 32 6.31 16.77 -2.95
C GLY A 32 5.01 16.57 -3.72
N ILE A 33 4.88 15.47 -4.48
CA ILE A 33 3.63 15.10 -5.15
C ILE A 33 2.95 13.98 -4.39
N PHE A 34 1.75 14.26 -3.89
CA PHE A 34 0.91 13.32 -3.16
C PHE A 34 -0.25 12.86 -4.03
N ALA A 35 -0.67 11.60 -3.88
CA ALA A 35 -1.78 11.01 -4.61
C ALA A 35 -2.75 10.34 -3.64
N CYS A 36 -4.05 10.51 -3.89
CA CYS A 36 -5.12 9.88 -3.09
C CYS A 36 -6.35 9.61 -3.94
N GLY A 37 -7.25 8.80 -3.42
CA GLY A 37 -8.49 8.45 -4.09
C GLY A 37 -8.29 7.63 -5.36
N ASN A 38 -9.22 7.77 -6.30
CA ASN A 38 -9.28 6.91 -7.50
C ASN A 38 -8.11 7.07 -8.48
N VAL A 39 -7.26 8.08 -8.32
CA VAL A 39 -6.02 8.18 -9.08
C VAL A 39 -4.99 7.16 -8.58
N LEU A 40 -5.05 6.82 -7.29
CA LEU A 40 -4.15 5.85 -6.68
C LEU A 40 -4.69 4.43 -6.84
N HIS A 41 -5.94 4.20 -6.44
CA HIS A 41 -6.67 2.96 -6.67
C HIS A 41 -8.19 3.22 -6.49
N VAL A 42 -9.03 2.36 -7.10
CA VAL A 42 -10.49 2.51 -6.98
C VAL A 42 -10.93 2.07 -5.59
N HIS A 43 -11.61 2.94 -4.87
CA HIS A 43 -12.23 2.66 -3.58
C HIS A 43 -13.67 2.16 -3.73
N ASP A 44 -14.11 1.31 -2.81
CA ASP A 44 -15.48 0.80 -2.79
C ASP A 44 -16.44 1.80 -2.08
N LEU A 45 -15.91 2.60 -1.15
CA LEU A 45 -16.67 3.58 -0.37
C LEU A 45 -16.02 4.95 -0.46
N VAL A 46 -16.85 5.99 -0.57
CA VAL A 46 -16.41 7.38 -0.60
C VAL A 46 -15.71 7.80 0.71
N ASP A 47 -16.08 7.18 1.83
CA ASP A 47 -15.45 7.44 3.13
C ASP A 47 -13.95 7.11 3.10
N TYR A 48 -13.55 6.02 2.45
CA TYR A 48 -12.13 5.68 2.28
C TYR A 48 -11.38 6.69 1.43
N VAL A 49 -12.04 7.27 0.41
CA VAL A 49 -11.47 8.36 -0.41
C VAL A 49 -11.25 9.59 0.47
N SER A 50 -12.21 9.93 1.32
CA SER A 50 -12.14 11.09 2.20
C SER A 50 -11.04 10.96 3.24
N GLU A 51 -10.93 9.79 3.89
CA GLU A 51 -9.85 9.49 4.84
C GLU A 51 -8.47 9.58 4.18
N GLU A 52 -8.34 8.99 3.00
CA GLU A 52 -7.07 9.00 2.25
C GLU A 52 -6.71 10.43 1.80
N ALA A 53 -7.69 11.22 1.35
CA ALA A 53 -7.49 12.60 0.96
C ALA A 53 -7.06 13.48 2.15
N ALA A 54 -7.69 13.31 3.31
CA ALA A 54 -7.30 14.01 4.52
C ALA A 54 -5.83 13.69 4.90
N LYS A 55 -5.46 12.42 4.88
CA LYS A 55 -4.10 11.98 5.19
C LYS A 55 -3.07 12.50 4.17
N ALA A 56 -3.42 12.52 2.88
CA ALA A 56 -2.56 13.08 1.84
C ALA A 56 -2.35 14.59 2.05
N GLY A 57 -3.43 15.32 2.39
CA GLY A 57 -3.36 16.75 2.69
C GLY A 57 -2.50 17.06 3.92
N GLU A 58 -2.65 16.30 5.00
CA GLU A 58 -1.80 16.45 6.20
C GLU A 58 -0.33 16.21 5.89
N ASN A 59 -0.01 15.17 5.13
CA ASN A 59 1.36 14.86 4.76
C ASN A 59 1.96 15.89 3.82
N ALA A 60 1.16 16.42 2.87
CA ALA A 60 1.57 17.52 2.01
C ALA A 60 1.84 18.79 2.82
N ALA A 61 1.00 19.12 3.79
CA ALA A 61 1.23 20.26 4.68
C ALA A 61 2.52 20.09 5.51
N LYS A 62 2.76 18.91 6.06
CA LYS A 62 4.02 18.60 6.76
C LYS A 62 5.23 18.76 5.85
N TYR A 63 5.14 18.28 4.60
CA TYR A 63 6.20 18.43 3.63
C TYR A 63 6.54 19.90 3.36
N VAL A 64 5.52 20.76 3.23
CA VAL A 64 5.73 22.21 3.01
C VAL A 64 6.34 22.90 4.23
N LEU A 65 5.89 22.55 5.44
CA LEU A 65 6.32 23.20 6.68
C LEU A 65 7.70 22.73 7.17
N GLU A 66 7.99 21.45 7.03
CA GLU A 66 9.16 20.80 7.58
C GLU A 66 10.23 20.49 6.53
N GLY A 67 9.89 20.69 5.26
CA GLY A 67 10.72 20.32 4.12
C GLY A 67 10.75 18.81 3.87
N ARG A 68 11.56 18.41 2.91
CA ARG A 68 11.74 17.00 2.58
C ARG A 68 12.31 16.25 3.78
N GLN A 69 11.56 15.31 4.28
CA GLN A 69 11.98 14.48 5.42
C GLN A 69 12.75 13.22 5.00
N ASP A 70 12.96 13.01 3.71
CA ASP A 70 13.59 11.81 3.15
C ASP A 70 15.11 11.93 3.09
N LYS A 71 15.73 12.22 4.21
CA LYS A 71 17.20 12.13 4.25
C LYS A 71 17.73 10.71 4.45
N ASP A 72 16.86 9.77 4.80
CA ASP A 72 17.27 8.40 5.09
C ASP A 72 16.36 7.40 4.38
N THR A 73 16.92 6.76 3.35
CA THR A 73 16.33 5.60 2.67
C THR A 73 16.50 4.32 3.48
N ASP A 74 16.96 4.42 4.72
CA ASP A 74 17.59 3.30 5.40
C ASP A 74 16.64 2.23 5.90
N HIS A 75 15.36 2.37 5.98
CA HIS A 75 14.47 1.28 6.37
C HIS A 75 13.18 1.23 5.54
N VAL A 76 13.33 1.37 4.22
CA VAL A 76 12.20 1.25 3.30
C VAL A 76 11.97 -0.22 2.95
N VAL A 77 10.86 -0.75 3.42
CA VAL A 77 10.41 -2.12 3.16
C VAL A 77 9.41 -2.12 2.01
N THR A 78 9.58 -3.03 1.06
CA THR A 78 8.64 -3.21 -0.05
C THR A 78 7.46 -4.05 0.38
N ILE A 79 6.23 -3.62 0.06
CA ILE A 79 5.02 -4.41 0.26
C ILE A 79 4.62 -5.00 -1.09
N LYS A 80 4.63 -6.34 -1.18
CA LYS A 80 4.34 -7.08 -2.41
C LYS A 80 3.01 -7.81 -2.35
N ALA A 81 2.34 -7.87 -3.48
CA ALA A 81 1.19 -8.72 -3.71
C ALA A 81 1.63 -9.91 -4.57
N THR A 82 1.33 -11.13 -4.15
CA THR A 82 1.63 -12.37 -4.87
C THR A 82 0.46 -13.35 -4.76
N ASP A 83 0.52 -14.45 -5.48
CA ASP A 83 -0.36 -15.61 -5.33
C ASP A 83 -1.85 -15.23 -5.17
N GLY A 84 -2.37 -14.50 -6.15
CA GLY A 84 -3.78 -14.11 -6.17
C GLY A 84 -4.07 -12.67 -5.73
N ALA A 85 -3.23 -12.03 -4.94
CA ALA A 85 -3.28 -10.58 -4.75
C ALA A 85 -2.63 -9.86 -5.95
N ARG A 86 -3.24 -8.77 -6.43
CA ARG A 86 -2.79 -8.08 -7.66
C ARG A 86 -1.85 -6.92 -7.40
N TYR A 87 -2.11 -6.15 -6.38
CA TYR A 87 -1.34 -4.96 -6.01
C TYR A 87 -1.61 -4.63 -4.54
N THR A 88 -0.77 -3.81 -3.97
CA THR A 88 -0.94 -3.25 -2.62
C THR A 88 -0.84 -1.74 -2.63
N VAL A 89 -1.59 -1.10 -1.76
CA VAL A 89 -1.49 0.33 -1.49
C VAL A 89 -1.46 0.54 0.04
N PRO A 90 -0.36 1.07 0.56
CA PRO A 90 0.88 1.48 -0.11
C PRO A 90 1.69 0.27 -0.60
N SER A 91 2.67 0.52 -1.49
CA SER A 91 3.61 -0.50 -1.97
C SER A 91 4.97 -0.46 -1.26
N THR A 92 5.21 0.57 -0.47
CA THR A 92 6.42 0.70 0.35
C THR A 92 6.08 1.34 1.69
N VAL A 93 6.84 1.00 2.70
CA VAL A 93 6.73 1.60 4.02
C VAL A 93 8.12 1.82 4.62
N ASN A 94 8.33 3.00 5.22
CA ASN A 94 9.45 3.22 6.13
C ASN A 94 8.95 2.92 7.53
N ILE A 95 9.51 1.89 8.18
CA ILE A 95 9.04 1.39 9.48
C ILE A 95 9.20 2.44 10.58
N ASP A 96 10.29 3.19 10.55
CA ASP A 96 10.59 4.16 11.60
C ASP A 96 9.58 5.33 11.59
N ARG A 97 9.08 5.66 10.39
CA ARG A 97 8.21 6.81 10.13
C ARG A 97 6.73 6.47 9.99
N MET A 98 6.37 5.19 9.96
CA MET A 98 4.97 4.80 9.89
C MET A 98 4.25 5.11 11.20
N ASP A 99 2.94 5.35 11.10
CA ASP A 99 2.06 5.41 12.26
C ASP A 99 2.02 4.04 12.97
N ASP A 100 1.48 3.98 14.18
CA ASP A 100 1.35 2.74 14.95
C ASP A 100 0.61 1.62 14.19
N LEU A 101 -0.32 2.02 13.33
CA LEU A 101 -1.10 1.15 12.47
C LEU A 101 -1.00 1.62 11.01
N LEU A 102 -0.70 0.70 10.11
CA LEU A 102 -0.74 0.93 8.67
C LEU A 102 -1.78 0.02 8.04
N THR A 103 -2.80 0.60 7.44
CA THR A 103 -3.76 -0.14 6.61
C THR A 103 -3.18 -0.33 5.22
N VAL A 104 -2.98 -1.57 4.83
CA VAL A 104 -2.59 -1.94 3.47
C VAL A 104 -3.82 -2.49 2.76
N ARG A 105 -4.22 -1.82 1.69
CA ARG A 105 -5.35 -2.20 0.84
C ARG A 105 -4.85 -2.96 -0.38
N PHE A 106 -5.64 -3.92 -0.83
CA PHE A 106 -5.32 -4.72 -2.02
C PHE A 106 -6.58 -5.27 -2.68
N ARG A 107 -6.45 -5.75 -3.93
CA ARG A 107 -7.50 -6.50 -4.61
C ARG A 107 -6.97 -7.84 -5.06
N VAL A 108 -7.86 -8.80 -5.16
CA VAL A 108 -7.56 -10.12 -5.71
C VAL A 108 -7.75 -10.17 -7.22
N GLY A 109 -7.08 -11.11 -7.89
CA GLY A 109 -7.14 -11.27 -9.34
C GLY A 109 -8.28 -12.12 -9.86
N ALA A 110 -8.86 -12.96 -8.99
CA ALA A 110 -9.94 -13.89 -9.29
C ALA A 110 -10.85 -14.04 -8.07
N VAL A 111 -11.92 -14.80 -8.23
CA VAL A 111 -12.78 -15.18 -7.10
C VAL A 111 -12.15 -16.37 -6.38
N TYR A 112 -11.91 -16.19 -5.08
CA TYR A 112 -11.39 -17.23 -4.18
C TYR A 112 -12.47 -17.58 -3.15
N LYS A 113 -12.67 -18.87 -2.91
CA LYS A 113 -13.61 -19.39 -1.90
C LYS A 113 -12.85 -20.18 -0.85
N ASN A 114 -13.24 -20.01 0.42
CA ASN A 114 -12.64 -20.70 1.56
C ASN A 114 -11.11 -20.62 1.57
N SER A 115 -10.59 -19.43 1.33
CA SER A 115 -9.15 -19.17 1.21
C SER A 115 -8.67 -18.31 2.37
N PHE A 116 -7.38 -18.17 2.50
CA PHE A 116 -6.76 -17.36 3.54
C PHE A 116 -6.06 -16.15 2.94
N VAL A 117 -6.21 -15.01 3.60
CA VAL A 117 -5.34 -13.86 3.41
C VAL A 117 -4.17 -14.00 4.36
N SER A 118 -2.97 -14.13 3.82
CA SER A 118 -1.74 -14.31 4.59
C SER A 118 -0.78 -13.15 4.39
N VAL A 119 -0.10 -12.76 5.46
CA VAL A 119 0.96 -11.76 5.42
C VAL A 119 2.24 -12.36 5.96
N TYR A 120 3.30 -12.14 5.22
CA TYR A 120 4.65 -12.60 5.56
C TYR A 120 5.60 -11.42 5.71
N LEU A 121 6.48 -11.50 6.69
CA LEU A 121 7.67 -10.67 6.81
C LEU A 121 8.84 -11.52 6.32
N ASP A 122 9.32 -11.24 5.11
CA ASP A 122 10.18 -12.15 4.35
C ASP A 122 9.59 -13.57 4.34
N ASP A 123 10.09 -14.50 5.14
CA ASP A 123 9.61 -15.88 5.23
C ASP A 123 8.71 -16.15 6.45
N GLU A 124 8.60 -15.21 7.40
CA GLU A 124 7.83 -15.38 8.63
C GLU A 124 6.36 -14.97 8.43
N ARG A 125 5.44 -15.92 8.58
CA ARG A 125 4.01 -15.63 8.53
C ARG A 125 3.51 -14.97 9.82
N ILE A 126 3.06 -13.72 9.73
CA ILE A 126 2.55 -12.92 10.87
C ILE A 126 1.03 -12.78 10.92
N HIS A 127 0.35 -13.09 9.81
CA HIS A 127 -1.10 -13.01 9.71
C HIS A 127 -1.62 -14.14 8.81
N HIS A 128 -2.76 -14.72 9.19
CA HIS A 128 -3.42 -15.78 8.44
C HIS A 128 -4.91 -15.77 8.81
N ALA A 129 -5.73 -15.19 7.96
CA ALA A 129 -7.15 -15.02 8.22
C ALA A 129 -8.00 -15.70 7.15
N LYS A 130 -8.91 -16.59 7.57
CA LYS A 130 -9.85 -17.26 6.68
C LYS A 130 -10.88 -16.27 6.12
N LYS A 131 -11.07 -16.31 4.82
CA LYS A 131 -12.10 -15.57 4.09
C LYS A 131 -13.02 -16.55 3.36
N ARG A 132 -14.32 -16.38 3.54
CA ARG A 132 -15.30 -17.24 2.86
C ARG A 132 -15.32 -17.00 1.36
N ILE A 133 -15.24 -15.74 0.98
CA ILE A 133 -15.19 -15.29 -0.42
C ILE A 133 -14.27 -14.08 -0.49
N LEU A 134 -13.45 -14.03 -1.53
CA LEU A 134 -12.69 -12.87 -1.98
C LEU A 134 -13.05 -12.65 -3.46
N ALA A 135 -13.35 -11.42 -3.85
CA ALA A 135 -13.76 -11.09 -5.21
C ALA A 135 -12.96 -9.90 -5.77
N PRO A 136 -12.64 -9.87 -7.08
CA PRO A 136 -11.86 -8.76 -7.66
C PRO A 136 -12.52 -7.40 -7.54
N GLY A 137 -13.86 -7.37 -7.44
CA GLY A 137 -14.65 -6.15 -7.26
C GLY A 137 -14.61 -5.57 -5.85
N GLU A 138 -14.14 -6.33 -4.86
CA GLU A 138 -14.11 -5.94 -3.45
C GLU A 138 -12.71 -5.58 -3.01
N MET A 139 -12.60 -4.46 -2.25
CA MET A 139 -11.35 -4.03 -1.65
C MET A 139 -11.10 -4.80 -0.36
N GLU A 140 -9.99 -5.49 -0.30
CA GLU A 140 -9.51 -6.15 0.91
C GLU A 140 -8.47 -5.29 1.62
N GLN A 141 -8.33 -5.50 2.92
CA GLN A 141 -7.33 -4.79 3.71
C GLN A 141 -6.73 -5.66 4.81
N VAL A 142 -5.47 -5.37 5.12
CA VAL A 142 -4.77 -5.89 6.30
C VAL A 142 -4.18 -4.73 7.08
N ILE A 143 -4.14 -4.87 8.40
CA ILE A 143 -3.57 -3.86 9.29
C ILE A 143 -2.23 -4.36 9.81
N LEU A 144 -1.17 -3.64 9.45
CA LEU A 144 0.18 -3.87 9.96
C LEU A 144 0.39 -3.02 11.22
N GLN A 145 0.86 -3.66 12.27
CA GLN A 145 1.17 -2.99 13.52
C GLN A 145 2.67 -2.68 13.57
N LYS A 146 3.03 -1.41 13.79
CA LYS A 146 4.43 -0.97 13.88
C LYS A 146 5.24 -1.84 14.84
N LYS A 147 4.68 -2.14 16.01
CA LYS A 147 5.34 -2.97 17.05
C LYS A 147 5.77 -4.37 16.57
N LYS A 148 5.12 -4.92 15.53
CA LYS A 148 5.49 -6.22 14.96
C LYS A 148 6.61 -6.12 13.94
N LEU A 149 6.87 -4.92 13.44
CA LEU A 149 7.87 -4.62 12.42
C LEU A 149 9.14 -4.04 13.05
N GLN A 150 9.02 -3.35 14.19
CA GLN A 150 10.15 -2.79 14.93
C GLN A 150 11.13 -3.87 15.37
N GLY A 151 12.42 -3.55 15.31
CA GLY A 151 13.51 -4.47 15.67
C GLY A 151 13.86 -5.49 14.59
N LYS A 152 13.21 -5.40 13.42
CA LYS A 152 13.53 -6.23 12.25
C LYS A 152 14.32 -5.40 11.23
N GLU A 153 15.56 -5.05 11.59
CA GLU A 153 16.42 -4.17 10.75
C GLU A 153 16.74 -4.77 9.37
N ASP A 154 16.76 -6.11 9.27
CA ASP A 154 17.03 -6.83 8.02
C ASP A 154 15.77 -7.09 7.17
N LEU A 155 14.58 -6.65 7.61
CA LEU A 155 13.33 -6.88 6.89
C LEU A 155 13.36 -6.16 5.54
N LYS A 156 13.18 -6.93 4.46
CA LYS A 156 13.23 -6.42 3.07
C LYS A 156 11.85 -6.36 2.43
N THR A 157 11.00 -7.32 2.76
CA THR A 157 9.74 -7.50 2.05
C THR A 157 8.60 -7.88 3.00
N ILE A 158 7.47 -7.24 2.81
CA ILE A 158 6.19 -7.66 3.38
C ILE A 158 5.38 -8.23 2.23
N THR A 159 5.01 -9.51 2.30
CA THR A 159 4.27 -10.17 1.22
C THR A 159 2.84 -10.45 1.63
N ILE A 160 1.89 -10.02 0.80
CA ILE A 160 0.46 -10.34 0.94
C ILE A 160 0.10 -11.32 -0.16
N LYS A 161 -0.47 -12.47 0.23
CA LYS A 161 -0.90 -13.51 -0.71
C LYS A 161 -2.18 -14.20 -0.29
N ILE A 162 -2.81 -14.86 -1.25
CA ILE A 162 -4.01 -15.67 -1.04
C ILE A 162 -3.58 -17.15 -1.06
N GLU A 163 -3.90 -17.85 0.01
CA GLU A 163 -3.59 -19.28 0.17
C GLU A 163 -4.88 -20.09 0.14
N ALA A 164 -4.86 -21.21 -0.55
CA ALA A 164 -5.95 -22.18 -0.51
C ALA A 164 -6.00 -22.88 0.85
N GLU A 165 -7.17 -23.45 1.15
CA GLU A 165 -7.37 -24.30 2.34
C GLU A 165 -6.63 -25.65 2.17
#